data_7ac25245264ee5e3493868f2b4c1dbcc
#
_entry.id   7ac25245264ee5e3493868f2b4c1dbcc
#
_cell.length_a   1.000
_cell.length_b   1.000
_cell.length_c   1.000
_cell.angle_alpha   90.00
_cell.angle_beta   90.00
_cell.angle_gamma   90.00
#
_symmetry.space_group_name_H-M   'P 1'
#
loop_
_entity.id
_entity.type
_entity.pdbx_description
1 polymer ?
#
loop_
_entity_poly.entity_id
_entity_poly.type
_entity_poly.pdbx_seq_one_letter_code
_entity_poly.pdbx_strand_id
1 'polypeptide(L)'
;MRDVRGDVVRRQLKADHNISVAKVRSICGYLISGETPSEAIAERVDDLFADPIIELGAANTTMLTTPSFGDGPETVITVGFKPGVTDNPGKAATDGFLTLFPADGDAKIATYTTYVFYGLPADCDANWLAGTLHNGLIERALVADRAACADQSWPELTFPTPPEQVFIEPQSIDLECDDATLEEISTTGLLALNLNEMHAIQAHYR
;
A
#
# COMPACT_ATOMS: atom_id res chain seq x y z
N MET A 1 -16.96 7.63 -19.27
CA MET A 1 -16.30 8.34 -18.17
C MET A 1 -14.79 8.43 -18.46
N ARG A 2 -14.14 9.59 -18.18
CA ARG A 2 -12.72 9.80 -18.43
C ARG A 2 -11.93 9.43 -17.17
N ASP A 3 -10.97 8.51 -17.28
CA ASP A 3 -10.08 8.14 -16.21
C ASP A 3 -8.87 9.08 -16.19
N VAL A 4 -8.92 10.10 -15.34
CA VAL A 4 -7.89 11.13 -15.24
C VAL A 4 -6.58 10.56 -14.69
N ARG A 5 -6.64 9.66 -13.70
CA ARG A 5 -5.43 9.02 -13.11
C ARG A 5 -4.73 8.13 -14.12
N GLY A 6 -5.47 7.28 -14.82
CA GLY A 6 -4.92 6.46 -15.90
C GLY A 6 -4.31 7.30 -17.03
N ASP A 7 -4.97 8.40 -17.41
CA ASP A 7 -4.44 9.35 -18.41
C ASP A 7 -3.14 10.04 -17.95
N VAL A 8 -2.98 10.33 -16.66
CA VAL A 8 -1.72 10.89 -16.08
C VAL A 8 -0.60 9.88 -16.21
N VAL A 9 -0.82 8.64 -15.73
CA VAL A 9 0.18 7.55 -15.83
C VAL A 9 0.61 7.34 -17.29
N ARG A 10 -0.36 7.25 -18.21
CA ARG A 10 -0.08 7.08 -19.64
C ARG A 10 0.82 8.19 -20.21
N ARG A 11 0.58 9.44 -19.81
CA ARG A 11 1.40 10.60 -20.27
C ARG A 11 2.79 10.58 -19.65
N GLN A 12 2.91 10.25 -18.38
CA GLN A 12 4.21 10.14 -17.69
C GLN A 12 5.08 9.05 -18.30
N LEU A 13 4.53 7.86 -18.55
CA LEU A 13 5.26 6.79 -19.23
C LEU A 13 5.80 7.23 -20.60
N LYS A 14 5.01 8.00 -21.34
CA LYS A 14 5.48 8.54 -22.64
C LYS A 14 6.54 9.62 -22.47
N ALA A 15 6.38 10.54 -21.51
CA ALA A 15 7.28 11.67 -21.32
C ALA A 15 8.63 11.22 -20.73
N ASP A 16 8.60 10.39 -19.69
CA ASP A 16 9.78 10.08 -18.89
C ASP A 16 10.54 8.86 -19.40
N HIS A 17 9.82 7.91 -20.04
CA HIS A 17 10.39 6.63 -20.46
C HIS A 17 10.22 6.32 -21.94
N ASN A 18 9.58 7.22 -22.70
CA ASN A 18 9.25 7.05 -24.12
C ASN A 18 8.40 5.79 -24.42
N ILE A 19 7.68 5.26 -23.42
CA ILE A 19 6.78 4.11 -23.57
C ILE A 19 5.40 4.60 -24.00
N SER A 20 4.93 4.08 -25.14
CA SER A 20 3.60 4.38 -25.67
C SER A 20 2.64 3.28 -25.25
N VAL A 21 1.59 3.65 -24.54
CA VAL A 21 0.51 2.75 -24.08
C VAL A 21 -0.80 3.25 -24.70
N ALA A 22 -1.60 2.37 -25.24
CA ALA A 22 -2.87 2.76 -25.87
C ALA A 22 -3.84 3.31 -24.83
N LYS A 23 -3.97 2.64 -23.69
CA LYS A 23 -4.88 3.03 -22.61
C LYS A 23 -4.37 2.55 -21.27
N VAL A 24 -4.54 3.35 -20.23
CA VAL A 24 -4.41 2.94 -18.82
C VAL A 24 -5.74 3.22 -18.14
N ARG A 25 -6.21 2.27 -17.35
CA ARG A 25 -7.33 2.42 -16.43
C ARG A 25 -6.85 2.34 -15.01
N SER A 26 -7.48 3.07 -14.12
CA SER A 26 -7.23 3.00 -12.68
C SER A 26 -8.49 2.59 -11.92
N ILE A 27 -8.31 1.75 -10.92
CA ILE A 27 -9.35 1.32 -10.00
C ILE A 27 -8.86 1.63 -8.59
N CYS A 28 -9.60 2.43 -7.84
CA CYS A 28 -9.40 2.58 -6.40
C CYS A 28 -10.14 1.43 -5.70
N GLY A 29 -9.46 0.75 -4.79
CA GLY A 29 -10.05 -0.36 -4.08
C GLY A 29 -9.86 -0.24 -2.57
N TYR A 30 -10.72 -0.91 -1.85
CA TYR A 30 -10.78 -0.94 -0.40
C TYR A 30 -10.84 -2.39 0.07
N LEU A 31 -9.92 -2.78 0.96
CA LEU A 31 -9.97 -4.04 1.67
C LEU A 31 -10.57 -3.76 3.04
N ILE A 32 -11.65 -4.44 3.37
CA ILE A 32 -12.36 -4.27 4.63
C ILE A 32 -12.12 -5.51 5.48
N SER A 33 -11.61 -5.32 6.69
CA SER A 33 -11.48 -6.33 7.73
C SER A 33 -12.46 -5.99 8.82
N GLY A 34 -13.53 -6.78 8.94
CA GLY A 34 -14.61 -6.57 9.89
C GLY A 34 -15.62 -7.70 9.82
N GLU A 35 -16.69 -7.58 10.59
CA GLU A 35 -17.77 -8.60 10.69
C GLU A 35 -19.03 -8.21 9.92
N THR A 36 -19.11 -6.99 9.41
CA THR A 36 -20.25 -6.51 8.62
C THR A 36 -20.46 -7.37 7.38
N PRO A 37 -21.66 -7.92 7.13
CA PRO A 37 -21.94 -8.75 5.96
C PRO A 37 -21.66 -8.00 4.65
N SER A 38 -21.06 -8.71 3.71
CA SER A 38 -20.67 -8.14 2.41
C SER A 38 -21.83 -7.59 1.60
N GLU A 39 -23.02 -8.15 1.75
CA GLU A 39 -24.24 -7.68 1.11
C GLU A 39 -24.66 -6.30 1.64
N ALA A 40 -24.57 -6.09 2.95
CA ALA A 40 -24.87 -4.79 3.57
C ALA A 40 -23.87 -3.70 3.14
N ILE A 41 -22.60 -4.08 2.97
CA ILE A 41 -21.56 -3.17 2.44
C ILE A 41 -21.87 -2.84 0.97
N ALA A 42 -22.25 -3.84 0.17
CA ALA A 42 -22.55 -3.67 -1.25
C ALA A 42 -23.69 -2.66 -1.50
N GLU A 43 -24.70 -2.64 -0.64
CA GLU A 43 -25.82 -1.69 -0.71
C GLU A 43 -25.39 -0.23 -0.44
N ARG A 44 -24.24 -0.02 0.18
CA ARG A 44 -23.76 1.30 0.62
C ARG A 44 -22.44 1.72 -0.05
N VAL A 45 -22.01 1.02 -1.10
CA VAL A 45 -20.74 1.30 -1.80
C VAL A 45 -20.68 2.74 -2.31
N ASP A 46 -21.75 3.22 -2.93
CA ASP A 46 -21.79 4.57 -3.50
C ASP A 46 -21.83 5.67 -2.42
N ASP A 47 -22.30 5.35 -1.22
CA ASP A 47 -22.29 6.29 -0.09
C ASP A 47 -20.92 6.40 0.59
N LEU A 48 -20.11 5.33 0.53
CA LEU A 48 -18.87 5.21 1.30
C LEU A 48 -17.62 5.38 0.45
N PHE A 49 -17.59 4.80 -0.75
CA PHE A 49 -16.36 4.51 -1.46
C PHE A 49 -16.31 5.05 -2.89
N ALA A 50 -17.41 5.55 -3.42
CA ALA A 50 -17.47 6.06 -4.79
C ALA A 50 -18.12 7.44 -4.84
N ASP A 51 -17.55 8.34 -5.64
CA ASP A 51 -18.23 9.57 -6.03
C ASP A 51 -19.26 9.24 -7.11
N PRO A 52 -20.57 9.33 -6.82
CA PRO A 52 -21.63 8.90 -7.74
C PRO A 52 -21.69 9.72 -9.04
N ILE A 53 -20.98 10.85 -9.11
CA ILE A 53 -20.93 11.71 -10.31
C ILE A 53 -19.83 11.23 -11.27
N ILE A 54 -18.68 10.79 -10.73
CA ILE A 54 -17.49 10.52 -11.51
C ILE A 54 -16.94 9.11 -11.38
N GLU A 55 -17.48 8.30 -10.47
CA GLU A 55 -17.04 6.93 -10.19
C GLU A 55 -18.21 5.94 -10.30
N LEU A 56 -17.87 4.69 -10.50
CA LEU A 56 -18.77 3.55 -10.42
C LEU A 56 -18.25 2.63 -9.33
N GLY A 57 -19.05 2.41 -8.30
CA GLY A 57 -18.76 1.51 -7.21
C GLY A 57 -19.21 0.08 -7.53
N ALA A 58 -18.47 -0.90 -7.01
CA ALA A 58 -18.87 -2.31 -7.00
C ALA A 58 -18.22 -3.00 -5.79
N ALA A 59 -18.97 -3.91 -5.18
CA ALA A 59 -18.48 -4.72 -4.08
C ALA A 59 -18.37 -6.19 -4.48
N ASN A 60 -17.45 -6.92 -3.86
CA ASN A 60 -17.27 -8.37 -4.02
C ASN A 60 -17.12 -8.85 -5.46
N THR A 61 -16.69 -7.97 -6.36
CA THR A 61 -16.48 -8.31 -7.76
C THR A 61 -15.13 -7.81 -8.23
N THR A 62 -14.49 -8.58 -9.05
CA THR A 62 -13.29 -8.16 -9.75
C THR A 62 -13.73 -7.24 -10.88
N MET A 63 -13.57 -5.93 -10.71
CA MET A 63 -13.92 -4.92 -11.73
C MET A 63 -13.28 -5.21 -13.09
N LEU A 64 -12.15 -5.92 -13.10
CA LEU A 64 -11.42 -6.34 -14.30
C LEU A 64 -12.23 -7.23 -15.25
N THR A 65 -13.22 -7.97 -14.72
CA THR A 65 -14.08 -8.87 -15.51
C THR A 65 -15.34 -8.18 -16.01
N THR A 66 -15.55 -6.92 -15.66
CA THR A 66 -16.73 -6.17 -16.11
C THR A 66 -16.58 -5.71 -17.56
N PRO A 67 -17.65 -5.67 -18.36
CA PRO A 67 -17.62 -5.18 -19.76
C PRO A 67 -17.06 -3.76 -19.89
N SER A 68 -17.10 -2.95 -18.82
CA SER A 68 -16.56 -1.60 -18.80
C SER A 68 -15.05 -1.53 -18.99
N PHE A 69 -14.32 -2.63 -18.74
CA PHE A 69 -12.88 -2.72 -18.91
C PHE A 69 -12.45 -3.24 -20.28
N GLY A 70 -13.37 -3.78 -21.08
CA GLY A 70 -13.09 -4.24 -22.44
C GLY A 70 -12.35 -5.59 -22.48
N ASP A 71 -11.90 -5.96 -23.70
CA ASP A 71 -11.23 -7.22 -23.94
C ASP A 71 -9.78 -7.18 -23.39
N GLY A 72 -9.48 -8.12 -22.53
CA GLY A 72 -8.17 -8.58 -22.08
C GLY A 72 -7.10 -7.50 -21.83
N PRO A 73 -6.89 -7.05 -20.59
CA PRO A 73 -5.72 -6.25 -20.25
C PRO A 73 -4.44 -7.05 -20.52
N GLU A 74 -3.35 -6.36 -20.84
CA GLU A 74 -2.06 -6.99 -21.09
C GLU A 74 -1.18 -7.04 -19.83
N THR A 75 -1.43 -6.14 -18.89
CA THR A 75 -0.74 -6.10 -17.61
C THR A 75 -1.65 -5.42 -16.59
N VAL A 76 -1.68 -5.96 -15.38
CA VAL A 76 -2.39 -5.41 -14.24
C VAL A 76 -1.41 -5.26 -13.08
N ILE A 77 -1.36 -4.07 -12.51
CA ILE A 77 -0.48 -3.75 -11.38
C ILE A 77 -1.32 -3.18 -10.26
N THR A 78 -1.34 -3.88 -9.12
CA THR A 78 -2.05 -3.44 -7.91
C THR A 78 -1.05 -2.96 -6.88
N VAL A 79 -1.20 -1.71 -6.46
CA VAL A 79 -0.32 -1.03 -5.49
C VAL A 79 -1.10 -0.79 -4.21
N GLY A 80 -0.54 -1.19 -3.08
CA GLY A 80 -1.09 -0.96 -1.76
C GLY A 80 0.02 -0.74 -0.73
N PHE A 81 -0.32 -0.23 0.44
CA PHE A 81 0.65 0.01 1.50
C PHE A 81 1.22 -1.28 2.07
N LYS A 82 2.48 -1.22 2.52
CA LYS A 82 3.10 -2.29 3.30
C LYS A 82 2.51 -2.35 4.70
N PRO A 83 2.55 -3.54 5.34
CA PRO A 83 2.20 -3.66 6.76
C PRO A 83 2.96 -2.66 7.63
N GLY A 84 2.25 -2.02 8.57
CA GLY A 84 2.82 -1.04 9.50
C GLY A 84 2.94 0.39 8.93
N VAL A 85 2.67 0.59 7.66
CA VAL A 85 2.61 1.94 7.07
C VAL A 85 1.24 2.57 7.31
N THR A 86 1.22 3.86 7.64
CA THR A 86 -0.04 4.60 7.85
C THR A 86 -0.76 4.84 6.52
N ASP A 87 -1.94 4.29 6.40
CA ASP A 87 -2.88 4.51 5.29
C ASP A 87 -3.91 5.57 5.70
N ASN A 88 -3.62 6.85 5.39
CA ASN A 88 -4.52 7.94 5.74
C ASN A 88 -5.88 7.88 5.02
N PRO A 89 -5.95 7.59 3.71
CA PRO A 89 -7.22 7.34 3.04
C PRO A 89 -8.00 6.16 3.65
N GLY A 90 -7.32 5.07 3.99
CA GLY A 90 -7.91 3.91 4.66
C GLY A 90 -8.47 4.25 6.04
N LYS A 91 -7.76 5.09 6.80
CA LYS A 91 -8.25 5.59 8.10
C LYS A 91 -9.53 6.43 7.94
N ALA A 92 -9.53 7.37 7.00
CA ALA A 92 -10.72 8.20 6.73
C ALA A 92 -11.91 7.34 6.26
N ALA A 93 -11.65 6.33 5.42
CA ALA A 93 -12.67 5.36 5.00
C ALA A 93 -13.19 4.53 6.18
N THR A 94 -12.32 4.14 7.13
CA THR A 94 -12.71 3.44 8.36
C THR A 94 -13.64 4.31 9.20
N ASP A 95 -13.30 5.57 9.42
CA ASP A 95 -14.14 6.50 10.20
C ASP A 95 -15.53 6.68 9.56
N GLY A 96 -15.59 6.80 8.23
CA GLY A 96 -16.85 6.85 7.48
C GLY A 96 -17.64 5.55 7.59
N PHE A 97 -16.98 4.41 7.46
CA PHE A 97 -17.58 3.08 7.58
C PHE A 97 -18.20 2.86 8.95
N LEU A 98 -17.48 3.17 10.02
CA LEU A 98 -17.95 3.02 11.41
C LEU A 98 -19.13 3.96 11.73
N THR A 99 -19.28 5.07 10.99
CA THR A 99 -20.45 5.93 11.12
C THR A 99 -21.73 5.25 10.59
N LEU A 100 -21.61 4.43 9.54
CA LEU A 100 -22.75 3.68 8.99
C LEU A 100 -22.95 2.31 9.64
N PHE A 101 -21.86 1.69 10.09
CA PHE A 101 -21.84 0.36 10.70
C PHE A 101 -21.19 0.40 12.09
N PRO A 102 -21.79 1.12 13.06
CA PRO A 102 -21.18 1.31 14.40
C PRO A 102 -21.06 0.03 15.22
N ALA A 103 -21.78 -1.04 14.87
CA ALA A 103 -21.69 -2.33 15.53
C ALA A 103 -20.36 -3.07 15.21
N ASP A 104 -19.68 -2.71 14.14
CA ASP A 104 -18.41 -3.29 13.68
C ASP A 104 -17.21 -2.45 14.15
N GLY A 105 -17.15 -2.19 15.48
CA GLY A 105 -16.19 -1.25 16.08
C GLY A 105 -14.72 -1.56 15.85
N ASP A 106 -14.38 -2.79 15.49
CA ASP A 106 -13.01 -3.24 15.20
C ASP A 106 -12.68 -3.25 13.70
N ALA A 107 -13.63 -2.85 12.85
CA ALA A 107 -13.41 -2.81 11.40
C ALA A 107 -12.22 -1.90 11.04
N LYS A 108 -11.46 -2.35 10.05
CA LYS A 108 -10.32 -1.60 9.49
C LYS A 108 -10.40 -1.64 7.98
N ILE A 109 -10.03 -0.54 7.35
CA ILE A 109 -10.00 -0.44 5.90
C ILE A 109 -8.59 -0.10 5.44
N ALA A 110 -8.11 -0.83 4.44
CA ALA A 110 -6.87 -0.55 3.74
C ALA A 110 -7.17 -0.21 2.28
N THR A 111 -6.45 0.77 1.73
CA THR A 111 -6.66 1.22 0.35
C THR A 111 -5.61 0.66 -0.60
N TYR A 112 -6.00 0.53 -1.86
CA TYR A 112 -5.09 0.17 -2.93
C TYR A 112 -5.51 0.83 -4.25
N THR A 113 -4.59 0.86 -5.21
CA THR A 113 -4.89 1.29 -6.58
C THR A 113 -4.45 0.21 -7.55
N THR A 114 -5.36 -0.20 -8.43
CA THR A 114 -5.04 -1.12 -9.53
C THR A 114 -4.95 -0.34 -10.84
N TYR A 115 -3.84 -0.51 -11.53
CA TYR A 115 -3.60 0.03 -12.88
C TYR A 115 -3.73 -1.09 -13.90
N VAL A 116 -4.53 -0.84 -14.92
CA VAL A 116 -4.83 -1.81 -15.99
C VAL A 116 -4.32 -1.26 -17.31
N PHE A 117 -3.42 -1.98 -17.96
CA PHE A 117 -2.72 -1.53 -19.16
C PHE A 117 -3.20 -2.26 -20.41
N TYR A 118 -3.40 -1.48 -21.49
CA TYR A 118 -3.79 -1.95 -22.80
C TYR A 118 -2.86 -1.36 -23.87
N GLY A 119 -2.44 -2.18 -24.83
CA GLY A 119 -1.51 -1.76 -25.89
C GLY A 119 -0.12 -1.42 -25.35
N LEU A 120 0.35 -2.18 -24.38
CA LEU A 120 1.70 -2.09 -23.84
C LEU A 120 2.68 -2.75 -24.83
N PRO A 121 3.89 -2.18 -25.08
CA PRO A 121 4.91 -2.84 -25.90
C PRO A 121 5.22 -4.25 -25.37
N ALA A 122 5.44 -5.20 -26.30
CA ALA A 122 5.62 -6.61 -25.95
C ALA A 122 6.90 -6.88 -25.14
N ASP A 123 7.89 -6.01 -25.27
CA ASP A 123 9.18 -6.03 -24.58
C ASP A 123 9.18 -5.24 -23.26
N CYS A 124 8.06 -4.64 -22.87
CA CYS A 124 7.97 -3.92 -21.61
C CYS A 124 7.92 -4.89 -20.43
N ASP A 125 8.91 -4.80 -19.55
CA ASP A 125 8.95 -5.58 -18.31
C ASP A 125 7.91 -5.05 -17.33
N ALA A 126 6.98 -5.92 -16.92
CA ALA A 126 5.89 -5.59 -16.01
C ALA A 126 6.38 -5.26 -14.57
N ASN A 127 7.48 -5.88 -14.11
CA ASN A 127 8.04 -5.59 -12.79
C ASN A 127 8.76 -4.25 -12.77
N TRP A 128 9.49 -3.93 -13.86
CA TRP A 128 10.05 -2.60 -14.03
C TRP A 128 8.94 -1.53 -14.06
N LEU A 129 7.88 -1.78 -14.82
CA LEU A 129 6.72 -0.88 -14.90
C LEU A 129 6.10 -0.66 -13.51
N ALA A 130 5.94 -1.71 -12.71
CA ALA A 130 5.45 -1.61 -11.34
C ALA A 130 6.37 -0.70 -10.48
N GLY A 131 7.69 -0.81 -10.66
CA GLY A 131 8.66 0.04 -9.98
C GLY A 131 8.50 1.54 -10.26
N THR A 132 7.91 1.92 -11.40
CA THR A 132 7.63 3.33 -11.74
C THR A 132 6.33 3.86 -11.12
N LEU A 133 5.46 2.97 -10.60
CA LEU A 133 4.11 3.29 -10.15
C LEU A 133 3.97 3.37 -8.63
N HIS A 134 4.95 2.91 -7.87
CA HIS A 134 4.86 2.85 -6.42
C HIS A 134 6.16 3.26 -5.74
N ASN A 135 6.04 3.70 -4.49
CA ASN A 135 7.18 3.94 -3.63
C ASN A 135 7.55 2.65 -2.87
N GLY A 136 8.59 1.95 -3.34
CA GLY A 136 9.04 0.68 -2.76
C GLY A 136 9.45 0.72 -1.27
N LEU A 137 9.59 1.90 -0.65
CA LEU A 137 9.84 2.03 0.79
C LEU A 137 8.57 1.77 1.60
N ILE A 138 7.42 2.30 1.16
CA ILE A 138 6.16 2.30 1.90
C ILE A 138 5.05 1.49 1.23
N GLU A 139 5.20 1.16 -0.04
CA GLU A 139 4.19 0.45 -0.84
C GLU A 139 4.73 -0.89 -1.34
N ARG A 140 3.81 -1.77 -1.69
CA ARG A 140 4.05 -3.03 -2.38
C ARG A 140 3.22 -3.08 -3.65
N ALA A 141 3.77 -3.68 -4.69
CA ALA A 141 3.07 -3.91 -5.94
C ALA A 141 2.88 -5.41 -6.17
N LEU A 142 1.70 -5.78 -6.64
CA LEU A 142 1.40 -7.11 -7.19
C LEU A 142 1.21 -6.97 -8.69
N VAL A 143 1.86 -7.84 -9.44
CA VAL A 143 1.91 -7.77 -10.89
C VAL A 143 1.27 -9.01 -11.49
N ALA A 144 0.26 -8.82 -12.35
CA ALA A 144 -0.16 -9.79 -13.34
C ALA A 144 0.41 -9.37 -14.69
N ASP A 145 1.35 -10.12 -15.19
CA ASP A 145 1.95 -9.92 -16.49
C ASP A 145 0.99 -10.38 -17.63
N ARG A 146 1.44 -10.31 -18.87
CA ARG A 146 0.64 -10.69 -20.04
C ARG A 146 0.15 -12.15 -19.99
N ALA A 147 0.96 -13.06 -19.45
CA ALA A 147 0.58 -14.46 -19.33
C ALA A 147 -0.51 -14.66 -18.28
N ALA A 148 -0.31 -14.07 -17.08
CA ALA A 148 -1.30 -14.09 -16.03
C ALA A 148 -2.61 -13.39 -16.44
N CYS A 149 -2.52 -12.30 -17.22
CA CYS A 149 -3.69 -11.65 -17.79
C CYS A 149 -4.46 -12.51 -18.78
N ALA A 150 -3.77 -13.25 -19.64
CA ALA A 150 -4.38 -14.18 -20.58
C ALA A 150 -5.14 -15.32 -19.87
N ASP A 151 -4.59 -15.79 -18.74
CA ASP A 151 -5.19 -16.83 -17.91
C ASP A 151 -6.23 -16.28 -16.91
N GLN A 152 -6.49 -14.98 -16.92
CA GLN A 152 -7.34 -14.27 -15.95
C GLN A 152 -6.93 -14.55 -14.49
N SER A 153 -5.63 -14.74 -14.26
CA SER A 153 -5.05 -14.98 -12.94
C SER A 153 -4.55 -13.67 -12.33
N TRP A 154 -5.39 -13.06 -11.52
CA TRP A 154 -5.06 -11.80 -10.83
C TRP A 154 -4.53 -12.09 -9.43
N PRO A 155 -3.36 -11.55 -9.05
CA PRO A 155 -2.91 -11.66 -7.68
C PRO A 155 -3.82 -10.81 -6.77
N GLU A 156 -4.36 -11.44 -5.74
CA GLU A 156 -5.18 -10.75 -4.75
C GLU A 156 -4.32 -10.07 -3.69
N LEU A 157 -4.63 -8.82 -3.40
CA LEU A 157 -4.01 -8.08 -2.33
C LEU A 157 -4.64 -8.50 -1.00
N THR A 158 -3.81 -8.99 -0.08
CA THR A 158 -4.26 -9.30 1.28
C THR A 158 -4.23 -8.05 2.16
N PHE A 159 -5.07 -8.01 3.20
CA PHE A 159 -5.05 -6.94 4.19
C PHE A 159 -3.63 -6.79 4.79
N PRO A 160 -3.08 -5.57 4.90
CA PRO A 160 -1.72 -5.35 5.38
C PRO A 160 -1.65 -5.50 6.91
N THR A 161 -1.67 -6.75 7.39
CA THR A 161 -1.52 -7.05 8.81
C THR A 161 -0.06 -6.86 9.23
N PRO A 162 0.24 -6.01 10.23
CA PRO A 162 1.58 -5.90 10.76
C PRO A 162 2.10 -7.27 11.24
N PRO A 163 3.40 -7.56 11.10
CA PRO A 163 3.97 -8.76 11.68
C PRO A 163 3.79 -8.72 13.20
N GLU A 164 3.69 -9.90 13.80
CA GLU A 164 3.69 -10.00 15.26
C GLU A 164 4.89 -9.23 15.83
N GLN A 165 4.61 -8.40 16.84
CA GLN A 165 5.70 -7.71 17.54
C GLN A 165 6.54 -8.75 18.26
N VAL A 166 7.74 -8.98 17.76
CA VAL A 166 8.73 -9.76 18.50
C VAL A 166 9.15 -8.89 19.69
N PHE A 167 8.79 -9.33 20.88
CA PHE A 167 9.29 -8.70 22.09
C PHE A 167 10.79 -8.94 22.17
N ILE A 168 11.56 -7.88 21.96
CA ILE A 168 13.01 -7.91 22.18
C ILE A 168 13.23 -7.62 23.67
N GLU A 169 13.78 -8.59 24.39
CA GLU A 169 14.12 -8.38 25.79
C GLU A 169 15.11 -7.21 25.91
N PRO A 170 14.81 -6.23 26.78
CA PRO A 170 15.71 -5.11 26.99
C PRO A 170 17.04 -5.62 27.54
N GLN A 171 18.14 -5.20 26.93
CA GLN A 171 19.48 -5.47 27.43
C GLN A 171 19.86 -4.41 28.47
N SER A 172 20.29 -4.86 29.65
CA SER A 172 20.90 -3.96 30.63
C SER A 172 22.35 -3.70 30.24
N ILE A 173 22.72 -2.43 30.21
CA ILE A 173 24.08 -1.99 29.92
C ILE A 173 24.67 -1.47 31.24
N ASP A 174 25.83 -2.02 31.66
CA ASP A 174 26.58 -1.51 32.78
C ASP A 174 27.29 -0.22 32.37
N LEU A 175 26.94 0.88 33.03
CA LEU A 175 27.55 2.18 32.80
C LEU A 175 28.65 2.49 33.84
N GLU A 176 28.92 1.63 34.83
CA GLU A 176 30.04 1.78 35.77
C GLU A 176 31.36 1.29 35.13
N CYS A 177 31.81 2.03 34.12
CA CYS A 177 33.01 1.69 33.34
C CYS A 177 33.84 2.95 33.04
N ASP A 178 34.98 2.74 32.41
CA ASP A 178 35.90 3.81 32.02
C ASP A 178 35.49 4.48 30.70
N ASP A 179 36.15 5.58 30.39
CA ASP A 179 35.86 6.41 29.22
C ASP A 179 35.94 5.66 27.90
N ALA A 180 36.91 4.76 27.76
CA ALA A 180 37.09 3.97 26.55
C ALA A 180 35.94 3.00 26.33
N THR A 181 35.45 2.38 27.40
CA THR A 181 34.27 1.50 27.36
C THR A 181 32.98 2.30 27.08
N LEU A 182 32.81 3.51 27.62
CA LEU A 182 31.69 4.39 27.30
C LEU A 182 31.65 4.76 25.82
N GLU A 183 32.81 5.07 25.21
CA GLU A 183 32.92 5.33 23.77
C GLU A 183 32.59 4.09 22.94
N GLU A 184 33.06 2.91 23.38
CA GLU A 184 32.76 1.63 22.73
C GLU A 184 31.21 1.33 22.77
N ILE A 185 30.57 1.52 23.93
CA ILE A 185 29.12 1.36 24.09
C ILE A 185 28.38 2.30 23.13
N SER A 186 28.80 3.56 23.04
CA SER A 186 28.19 4.52 22.14
C SER A 186 28.33 4.09 20.67
N THR A 187 29.52 3.62 20.29
CA THR A 187 29.81 3.23 18.91
C THR A 187 29.09 1.93 18.51
N THR A 188 29.19 0.89 19.35
CA THR A 188 28.58 -0.42 19.06
C THR A 188 27.08 -0.40 19.18
N GLY A 189 26.53 0.40 20.13
CA GLY A 189 25.12 0.64 20.31
C GLY A 189 24.51 1.60 19.30
N LEU A 190 25.29 2.17 18.36
CA LEU A 190 24.87 3.17 17.38
C LEU A 190 24.17 4.38 18.02
N LEU A 191 24.57 4.77 19.24
CA LEU A 191 23.93 5.85 19.99
C LEU A 191 24.33 7.24 19.44
N ALA A 192 25.44 7.33 18.70
CA ALA A 192 25.98 8.58 18.14
C ALA A 192 26.25 9.67 19.21
N LEU A 193 26.57 9.26 20.45
CA LEU A 193 26.84 10.14 21.58
C LEU A 193 28.34 10.33 21.74
N ASN A 194 28.76 11.56 22.08
CA ASN A 194 30.13 11.86 22.46
C ASN A 194 30.37 11.51 23.94
N LEU A 195 31.64 11.49 24.37
CA LEU A 195 32.02 11.09 25.73
C LEU A 195 31.36 11.94 26.82
N ASN A 196 31.22 13.26 26.62
CA ASN A 196 30.56 14.14 27.61
C ASN A 196 29.07 13.80 27.76
N GLU A 197 28.41 13.43 26.67
CA GLU A 197 27.01 12.99 26.68
C GLU A 197 26.86 11.63 27.36
N MET A 198 27.80 10.72 27.12
CA MET A 198 27.85 9.43 27.81
C MET A 198 28.09 9.60 29.32
N HIS A 199 28.95 10.53 29.73
CA HIS A 199 29.11 10.88 31.15
C HIS A 199 27.86 11.48 31.77
N ALA A 200 27.10 12.29 31.02
CA ALA A 200 25.83 12.82 31.51
C ALA A 200 24.82 11.71 31.77
N ILE A 201 24.75 10.70 30.87
CA ILE A 201 23.90 9.50 31.04
C ILE A 201 24.37 8.69 32.25
N GLN A 202 25.68 8.42 32.36
CA GLN A 202 26.28 7.71 33.50
C GLN A 202 25.92 8.38 34.83
N ALA A 203 26.04 9.71 34.90
CA ALA A 203 25.70 10.50 36.10
C ALA A 203 24.20 10.49 36.43
N HIS A 204 23.35 10.39 35.41
CA HIS A 204 21.89 10.35 35.60
C HIS A 204 21.41 9.02 36.19
N TYR A 205 22.05 7.92 35.87
CA TYR A 205 21.67 6.57 36.33
C TYR A 205 22.45 6.06 37.56
N ARG A 206 23.36 6.85 38.11
CA ARG A 206 23.99 6.64 39.42
C ARG A 206 23.14 7.20 40.56
#